data_92b31cb3e50390781d55725b1de28b5d
#
_entry.id   92b31cb3e50390781d55725b1de28b5d
#
_cell.length_a   1.000
_cell.length_b   1.000
_cell.length_c   1.000
_cell.angle_alpha   90.00
_cell.angle_beta   90.00
_cell.angle_gamma   90.00
#
_symmetry.space_group_name_H-M   'P 1'
#
loop_
_entity.id
_entity.type
_entity.pdbx_description
1 polymer ?
#
loop_
_entity_poly.entity_id
_entity_poly.type
_entity_poly.pdbx_seq_one_letter_code
_entity_poly.pdbx_strand_id
1 'polypeptide(L)'
;MCAGAQFLHRDSEDMTRNLTTAALIGLVALGAACGKTETPTTPSPNGTNTNIYYTAIGASDGIGFGGSSPCLPFSDCPTGTGYVQTLRRRLAEGGRTVDHLNLSIPGSVLSKAVFDLAASVGRPIDSLAGNFIDREAPFVSTATTHLTIFAGGNDANTIAFAARSRGGDVNAFVDAQVRQWGIDLEDLVARIRTRAPNARIVALNLPNLAASPYLAGNPTVEKSLMQRVAVGLSDRVNALTTRNVLIVDLMCEPRIYLPANYASDGFHPSDGGYAVFTELTLPALRDGTNRVPSTSCAQRAVFP
;
A
#
# COMPACT_ATOMS: atom_id res chain seq x y z
N MET A 1 10.95 -52.16 1.01
CA MET A 1 12.17 -52.13 0.18
C MET A 1 12.56 -50.68 0.10
N CYS A 2 13.44 -50.24 1.00
CA CYS A 2 14.89 -49.98 0.85
C CYS A 2 15.15 -48.85 -0.14
N ALA A 3 15.82 -47.79 0.09
CA ALA A 3 16.89 -47.34 1.02
C ALA A 3 16.86 -45.78 1.04
N GLY A 4 17.17 -45.01 2.05
CA GLY A 4 18.38 -44.98 2.83
C GLY A 4 19.47 -44.18 2.15
N ALA A 5 19.60 -42.86 2.41
CA ALA A 5 20.81 -42.12 2.09
C ALA A 5 21.21 -41.24 3.28
N GLN A 6 22.39 -41.49 3.76
CA GLN A 6 23.03 -41.01 4.98
C GLN A 6 23.57 -39.58 4.81
N PHE A 7 23.49 -38.84 5.90
CA PHE A 7 24.27 -37.65 6.20
C PHE A 7 25.77 -37.99 6.29
N LEU A 8 26.60 -37.17 5.66
CA LEU A 8 28.02 -37.06 5.98
C LEU A 8 28.34 -35.67 6.51
N HIS A 9 28.65 -35.67 7.78
CA HIS A 9 29.40 -34.65 8.51
C HIS A 9 30.78 -34.49 7.91
N ARG A 10 31.28 -33.28 7.78
CA ARG A 10 32.69 -33.00 7.63
C ARG A 10 33.09 -31.77 8.42
N ASP A 11 33.99 -32.05 9.35
CA ASP A 11 34.57 -31.19 10.34
C ASP A 11 35.41 -30.05 9.77
N SER A 12 35.50 -29.03 10.62
CA SER A 12 36.44 -27.93 10.64
C SER A 12 37.89 -28.38 10.65
N GLU A 13 38.79 -27.61 10.08
CA GLU A 13 40.04 -27.13 10.70
C GLU A 13 40.85 -26.28 9.74
N ASP A 14 41.17 -25.10 10.20
CA ASP A 14 42.48 -24.45 10.30
C ASP A 14 43.31 -24.20 9.03
N MET A 15 43.55 -22.92 8.74
CA MET A 15 44.86 -22.44 8.30
C MET A 15 45.03 -20.92 8.46
N THR A 16 45.65 -20.57 9.56
CA THR A 16 46.37 -19.30 9.76
C THR A 16 47.69 -19.28 9.00
N ARG A 17 48.12 -18.07 8.59
CA ARG A 17 49.46 -17.59 8.16
C ARG A 17 49.56 -17.23 6.69
N ASN A 18 49.78 -15.96 6.34
CA ASN A 18 51.09 -15.26 6.40
C ASN A 18 50.93 -13.79 5.98
N LEU A 19 51.51 -12.91 6.80
CA LEU A 19 51.87 -11.54 6.50
C LEU A 19 52.99 -11.49 5.46
N THR A 20 52.89 -10.60 4.47
CA THR A 20 54.07 -9.96 3.90
C THR A 20 53.73 -8.54 3.43
N THR A 21 54.43 -7.62 4.04
CA THR A 21 54.51 -6.19 3.80
C THR A 21 55.25 -5.94 2.50
N ALA A 22 54.72 -5.09 1.63
CA ALA A 22 55.49 -4.43 0.57
C ALA A 22 55.05 -2.97 0.47
N ALA A 23 55.88 -2.11 1.00
CA ALA A 23 55.85 -0.66 0.77
C ALA A 23 56.40 -0.36 -0.62
N LEU A 24 55.68 0.42 -1.43
CA LEU A 24 56.22 1.07 -2.62
C LEU A 24 55.85 2.54 -2.60
N ILE A 25 56.93 3.33 -2.46
CA ILE A 25 56.98 4.79 -2.60
C ILE A 25 56.88 5.10 -4.10
N GLY A 26 55.91 5.87 -4.52
CA GLY A 26 55.75 6.34 -5.89
C GLY A 26 55.50 7.87 -5.92
N LEU A 27 56.43 8.53 -6.59
CA LEU A 27 56.63 9.96 -6.78
C LEU A 27 55.39 10.74 -7.17
N VAL A 28 55.22 11.90 -6.54
CA VAL A 28 54.29 12.97 -6.92
C VAL A 28 54.87 13.72 -8.14
N ALA A 29 54.16 13.67 -9.27
CA ALA A 29 54.40 14.58 -10.39
C ALA A 29 53.33 15.69 -10.33
N LEU A 30 53.75 16.91 -9.98
CA LEU A 30 52.91 18.12 -10.10
C LEU A 30 52.80 18.50 -11.60
N GLY A 31 51.66 18.19 -12.21
CA GLY A 31 51.25 18.76 -13.47
C GLY A 31 50.36 19.99 -13.25
N ALA A 32 50.92 21.16 -13.53
CA ALA A 32 50.14 22.41 -13.58
C ALA A 32 49.27 22.39 -14.85
N ALA A 33 47.99 22.09 -14.68
CA ALA A 33 46.95 22.29 -15.71
C ALA A 33 46.30 23.64 -15.46
N CYS A 34 46.46 24.58 -16.38
CA CYS A 34 45.67 25.81 -16.46
C CYS A 34 44.19 25.46 -16.63
N GLY A 35 43.48 25.39 -15.53
CA GLY A 35 42.02 25.26 -15.52
C GLY A 35 41.38 26.61 -15.88
N LYS A 36 40.60 26.65 -16.96
CA LYS A 36 39.67 27.71 -17.23
C LYS A 36 38.75 27.83 -16.03
N THR A 37 38.70 29.00 -15.42
CA THR A 37 37.71 29.36 -14.39
C THR A 37 36.34 29.42 -15.06
N GLU A 38 35.59 28.32 -15.01
CA GLU A 38 34.15 28.38 -15.33
C GLU A 38 33.46 29.12 -14.22
N THR A 39 32.92 30.28 -14.55
CA THR A 39 32.05 31.05 -13.66
C THR A 39 30.87 30.15 -13.31
N PRO A 40 30.52 29.99 -11.99
CA PRO A 40 29.33 29.24 -11.62
C PRO A 40 28.11 29.88 -12.28
N THR A 41 27.51 29.23 -13.28
CA THR A 41 26.25 29.64 -13.82
C THR A 41 25.20 29.41 -12.73
N THR A 42 24.65 30.50 -12.20
CA THR A 42 23.46 30.48 -11.35
C THR A 42 22.39 29.67 -12.06
N PRO A 43 21.81 28.62 -11.45
CA PRO A 43 20.74 27.86 -12.10
C PRO A 43 19.59 28.83 -12.40
N SER A 44 19.17 28.86 -13.65
CA SER A 44 17.99 29.62 -14.08
C SER A 44 16.76 29.13 -13.29
N PRO A 45 15.93 30.03 -12.73
CA PRO A 45 14.78 29.64 -11.89
C PRO A 45 13.59 29.09 -12.67
N ASN A 46 13.74 28.74 -13.95
CA ASN A 46 12.67 28.23 -14.81
C ASN A 46 12.96 26.80 -15.30
N GLY A 47 12.92 25.86 -14.35
CA GLY A 47 12.93 24.44 -14.61
C GLY A 47 12.52 23.72 -13.34
N THR A 48 11.22 23.71 -13.01
CA THR A 48 10.67 22.86 -11.93
C THR A 48 10.69 21.41 -12.37
N ASN A 49 11.88 20.86 -12.55
CA ASN A 49 12.09 19.43 -12.63
C ASN A 49 12.05 18.90 -11.18
N THR A 50 10.88 18.97 -10.55
CA THR A 50 10.68 18.38 -9.23
C THR A 50 10.62 16.88 -9.41
N ASN A 51 11.69 16.20 -8.98
CA ASN A 51 11.70 14.76 -8.87
C ASN A 51 10.57 14.35 -7.93
N ILE A 52 9.71 13.47 -8.40
CA ILE A 52 8.64 12.87 -7.61
C ILE A 52 9.18 11.55 -7.06
N TYR A 53 9.14 11.41 -5.74
CA TYR A 53 9.39 10.14 -5.06
C TYR A 53 8.04 9.59 -4.61
N TYR A 54 7.47 8.68 -5.41
CA TYR A 54 6.16 8.10 -5.16
C TYR A 54 6.28 6.78 -4.42
N THR A 55 5.70 6.70 -3.22
CA THR A 55 5.61 5.47 -2.42
C THR A 55 4.15 5.03 -2.31
N ALA A 56 3.88 3.74 -2.46
CA ALA A 56 2.56 3.15 -2.25
C ALA A 56 2.60 2.14 -1.09
N ILE A 57 1.63 2.23 -0.19
CA ILE A 57 1.33 1.28 0.88
C ILE A 57 -0.03 0.65 0.57
N GLY A 58 -0.11 -0.68 0.63
CA GLY A 58 -1.33 -1.39 0.31
C GLY A 58 -1.19 -2.91 0.34
N ALA A 59 -2.20 -3.58 -0.17
CA ALA A 59 -2.20 -5.02 -0.28
C ALA A 59 -2.17 -5.48 -1.76
N SER A 60 -2.95 -6.50 -2.11
CA SER A 60 -3.05 -7.03 -3.47
C SER A 60 -3.47 -6.00 -4.52
N ASP A 61 -4.31 -5.05 -4.15
CA ASP A 61 -4.71 -3.95 -5.04
C ASP A 61 -3.53 -3.07 -5.46
N GLY A 62 -2.55 -2.87 -4.56
CA GLY A 62 -1.37 -2.06 -4.83
C GLY A 62 -0.43 -2.68 -5.86
N ILE A 63 -0.43 -4.00 -6.00
CA ILE A 63 0.29 -4.70 -7.07
C ILE A 63 -0.56 -4.89 -8.33
N GLY A 64 -1.84 -4.52 -8.32
CA GLY A 64 -2.76 -4.67 -9.44
C GLY A 64 -3.31 -6.09 -9.61
N PHE A 65 -3.45 -6.83 -8.50
CA PHE A 65 -4.04 -8.18 -8.54
C PHE A 65 -5.47 -8.09 -9.09
N GLY A 66 -5.83 -9.00 -9.99
CA GLY A 66 -7.12 -8.94 -10.70
C GLY A 66 -7.06 -8.19 -12.04
N GLY A 67 -6.10 -7.32 -12.25
CA GLY A 67 -5.82 -6.71 -13.55
C GLY A 67 -5.13 -7.67 -14.51
N SER A 68 -5.07 -7.29 -15.79
CA SER A 68 -4.47 -8.13 -16.87
C SER A 68 -2.95 -8.25 -16.75
N SER A 69 -2.29 -7.33 -16.06
CA SER A 69 -0.83 -7.34 -15.83
C SER A 69 -0.50 -6.92 -14.40
N PRO A 70 -0.74 -7.81 -13.41
CA PRO A 70 -0.34 -7.56 -12.04
C PRO A 70 1.19 -7.59 -11.90
N CYS A 71 1.71 -6.86 -10.94
CA CYS A 71 3.14 -6.81 -10.63
C CYS A 71 3.49 -7.80 -9.51
N LEU A 72 4.74 -8.24 -9.48
CA LEU A 72 5.25 -8.92 -8.29
C LEU A 72 5.57 -7.86 -7.20
N PRO A 73 5.40 -8.18 -5.91
CA PRO A 73 5.85 -7.32 -4.85
C PRO A 73 7.32 -6.90 -5.02
N PHE A 74 7.62 -5.64 -4.74
CA PHE A 74 8.97 -5.06 -4.82
C PHE A 74 9.65 -5.10 -6.19
N SER A 75 8.92 -5.47 -7.26
CA SER A 75 9.46 -5.46 -8.62
C SER A 75 9.27 -4.11 -9.32
N ASP A 76 10.20 -3.74 -10.20
CA ASP A 76 9.93 -2.70 -11.18
C ASP A 76 8.99 -3.26 -12.26
N CYS A 77 7.87 -2.61 -12.45
CA CYS A 77 6.79 -3.11 -13.30
C CYS A 77 6.15 -1.94 -14.06
N PRO A 78 6.86 -1.36 -15.01
CA PRO A 78 6.43 -0.12 -15.68
C PRO A 78 5.16 -0.30 -16.51
N THR A 79 4.83 -1.52 -16.94
CA THR A 79 3.67 -1.85 -17.77
C THR A 79 2.49 -2.41 -16.99
N GLY A 80 2.60 -2.54 -15.66
CA GLY A 80 1.51 -3.05 -14.82
C GLY A 80 0.23 -2.24 -14.97
N THR A 81 -0.93 -2.92 -14.90
CA THR A 81 -2.25 -2.31 -15.11
C THR A 81 -2.93 -1.87 -13.81
N GLY A 82 -2.36 -2.20 -12.65
CA GLY A 82 -2.84 -1.72 -11.35
C GLY A 82 -2.78 -0.19 -11.23
N TYR A 83 -3.59 0.36 -10.30
CA TYR A 83 -3.68 1.81 -10.11
C TYR A 83 -2.34 2.45 -9.73
N VAL A 84 -1.51 1.78 -8.93
CA VAL A 84 -0.21 2.32 -8.48
C VAL A 84 0.73 2.54 -9.66
N GLN A 85 0.87 1.56 -10.55
CA GLN A 85 1.72 1.66 -11.74
C GLN A 85 1.16 2.67 -12.74
N THR A 86 -0.15 2.74 -12.87
CA THR A 86 -0.80 3.72 -13.73
C THR A 86 -0.62 5.13 -13.19
N LEU A 87 -0.75 5.34 -11.87
CA LEU A 87 -0.41 6.62 -11.23
C LEU A 87 1.05 7.02 -11.46
N ARG A 88 2.00 6.08 -11.31
CA ARG A 88 3.42 6.33 -11.62
C ARG A 88 3.59 6.90 -13.03
N ARG A 89 3.00 6.25 -14.04
CA ARG A 89 3.08 6.73 -15.44
C ARG A 89 2.42 8.10 -15.61
N ARG A 90 1.25 8.31 -15.02
CA ARG A 90 0.52 9.58 -15.10
C ARG A 90 1.22 10.72 -14.36
N LEU A 91 1.94 10.43 -13.28
CA LEU A 91 2.77 11.41 -12.59
C LEU A 91 3.99 11.82 -13.42
N ALA A 92 4.51 10.94 -14.27
CA ALA A 92 5.65 11.22 -15.16
C ALA A 92 5.27 12.04 -16.40
N GLU A 93 3.98 12.20 -16.70
CA GLU A 93 3.54 13.04 -17.82
C GLU A 93 4.06 14.47 -17.72
N GLY A 94 4.42 15.07 -18.85
CA GLY A 94 5.03 16.40 -18.90
C GLY A 94 6.54 16.40 -18.60
N GLY A 95 7.20 15.24 -18.72
CA GLY A 95 8.67 15.11 -18.61
C GLY A 95 9.20 15.09 -17.18
N ARG A 96 8.35 14.82 -16.18
CA ARG A 96 8.79 14.70 -14.78
C ARG A 96 9.47 13.36 -14.54
N THR A 97 10.52 13.35 -13.71
CA THR A 97 11.13 12.12 -13.23
C THR A 97 10.35 11.60 -12.03
N VAL A 98 9.99 10.32 -12.06
CA VAL A 98 9.26 9.66 -10.97
C VAL A 98 10.06 8.45 -10.49
N ASP A 99 10.68 8.56 -9.33
CA ASP A 99 11.17 7.43 -8.58
C ASP A 99 9.99 6.77 -7.86
N HIS A 100 9.93 5.45 -7.88
CA HIS A 100 8.77 4.72 -7.40
C HIS A 100 9.15 3.59 -6.46
N LEU A 101 8.45 3.51 -5.34
CA LEU A 101 8.58 2.43 -4.36
C LEU A 101 7.19 1.90 -4.02
N ASN A 102 6.86 0.71 -4.52
CA ASN A 102 5.63 0.02 -4.16
C ASN A 102 5.91 -0.97 -3.03
N LEU A 103 5.43 -0.67 -1.83
CA LEU A 103 5.60 -1.50 -0.63
C LEU A 103 4.45 -2.50 -0.45
N SER A 104 3.47 -2.50 -1.34
CA SER A 104 2.25 -3.32 -1.20
C SER A 104 2.55 -4.81 -1.21
N ILE A 105 2.03 -5.52 -0.22
CA ILE A 105 2.19 -6.97 -0.08
C ILE A 105 0.80 -7.62 -0.09
N PRO A 106 0.50 -8.53 -1.04
CA PRO A 106 -0.78 -9.21 -1.11
C PRO A 106 -1.13 -9.92 0.21
N GLY A 107 -2.39 -9.78 0.64
CA GLY A 107 -2.87 -10.39 1.88
C GLY A 107 -2.58 -9.59 3.15
N SER A 108 -1.74 -8.55 3.10
CA SER A 108 -1.45 -7.71 4.27
C SER A 108 -2.72 -7.08 4.86
N VAL A 109 -2.71 -6.92 6.18
CA VAL A 109 -3.71 -6.20 6.97
C VAL A 109 -3.08 -4.95 7.59
N LEU A 110 -3.88 -4.08 8.18
CA LEU A 110 -3.37 -2.81 8.70
C LEU A 110 -2.36 -2.98 9.84
N SER A 111 -2.69 -3.82 10.83
CA SER A 111 -1.97 -3.87 12.09
C SER A 111 -1.83 -5.28 12.64
N LYS A 112 -0.96 -5.42 13.66
CA LYS A 112 -0.82 -6.67 14.42
C LYS A 112 -2.13 -7.09 15.10
N ALA A 113 -2.97 -6.16 15.51
CA ALA A 113 -4.26 -6.49 16.14
C ALA A 113 -5.17 -7.25 15.17
N VAL A 114 -5.27 -6.83 13.90
CA VAL A 114 -6.05 -7.55 12.88
C VAL A 114 -5.37 -8.85 12.49
N PHE A 115 -4.04 -8.87 12.42
CA PHE A 115 -3.27 -10.09 12.16
C PHE A 115 -3.54 -11.18 13.21
N ASP A 116 -3.47 -10.81 14.50
CA ASP A 116 -3.74 -11.73 15.61
C ASP A 116 -5.22 -12.16 15.65
N LEU A 117 -6.14 -11.24 15.32
CA LEU A 117 -7.56 -11.57 15.18
C LEU A 117 -7.78 -12.65 14.12
N ALA A 118 -7.14 -12.51 12.94
CA ALA A 118 -7.24 -13.50 11.87
C ALA A 118 -6.77 -14.87 12.32
N ALA A 119 -5.63 -14.95 13.00
CA ALA A 119 -5.10 -16.19 13.57
C ALA A 119 -6.05 -16.81 14.62
N SER A 120 -6.64 -15.97 15.50
CA SER A 120 -7.54 -16.42 16.57
C SER A 120 -8.82 -17.08 16.07
N VAL A 121 -9.24 -16.79 14.85
CA VAL A 121 -10.46 -17.34 14.25
C VAL A 121 -10.18 -18.35 13.12
N GLY A 122 -8.94 -18.85 13.06
CA GLY A 122 -8.57 -19.87 12.07
C GLY A 122 -8.50 -19.35 10.62
N ARG A 123 -8.29 -18.04 10.45
CA ARG A 123 -8.05 -17.40 9.17
C ARG A 123 -6.67 -16.70 9.18
N PRO A 124 -5.59 -17.45 9.25
CA PRO A 124 -4.26 -16.85 9.38
C PRO A 124 -3.92 -16.03 8.14
N ILE A 125 -3.29 -14.88 8.40
CA ILE A 125 -2.60 -14.09 7.38
C ILE A 125 -1.20 -14.69 7.23
N ASP A 126 -0.73 -14.86 6.00
CA ASP A 126 0.62 -15.33 5.75
C ASP A 126 1.63 -14.42 6.48
N SER A 127 2.58 -15.03 7.19
CA SER A 127 3.60 -14.28 7.94
C SER A 127 4.48 -13.41 7.05
N LEU A 128 4.62 -13.76 5.77
CA LEU A 128 5.33 -12.94 4.79
C LEU A 128 4.52 -11.68 4.42
N ALA A 129 3.19 -11.78 4.38
CA ALA A 129 2.31 -10.63 4.19
C ALA A 129 2.36 -9.71 5.40
N GLY A 130 2.09 -10.23 6.60
CA GLY A 130 2.14 -9.48 7.84
C GLY A 130 1.15 -8.33 7.89
N ASN A 131 1.62 -7.16 8.31
CA ASN A 131 0.80 -5.95 8.40
C ASN A 131 1.57 -4.70 7.96
N PHE A 132 0.81 -3.65 7.58
CA PHE A 132 1.38 -2.39 7.03
C PHE A 132 2.29 -1.68 8.03
N ILE A 133 1.90 -1.65 9.29
CA ILE A 133 2.66 -0.92 10.34
C ILE A 133 4.06 -1.50 10.51
N ASP A 134 4.20 -2.83 10.49
CA ASP A 134 5.46 -3.51 10.78
C ASP A 134 6.26 -3.86 9.51
N ARG A 135 5.58 -4.02 8.35
CA ARG A 135 6.21 -4.55 7.13
C ARG A 135 6.32 -3.55 5.99
N GLU A 136 5.57 -2.45 6.03
CA GLU A 136 5.59 -1.45 4.95
C GLU A 136 6.02 -0.07 5.45
N ALA A 137 5.43 0.44 6.52
CA ALA A 137 5.77 1.76 7.05
C ALA A 137 7.27 1.96 7.37
N PRO A 138 8.00 0.97 7.92
CA PRO A 138 9.43 1.13 8.18
C PRO A 138 10.28 1.33 6.92
N PHE A 139 9.78 0.97 5.74
CA PHE A 139 10.51 1.08 4.47
C PHE A 139 10.11 2.30 3.65
N VAL A 140 9.19 3.13 4.12
CA VAL A 140 8.91 4.43 3.49
C VAL A 140 10.20 5.24 3.40
N SER A 141 10.59 5.66 2.20
CA SER A 141 11.80 6.46 1.99
C SER A 141 11.65 7.86 2.60
N THR A 142 12.71 8.38 3.19
CA THR A 142 12.76 9.77 3.67
C THR A 142 12.67 10.78 2.52
N ALA A 143 12.97 10.36 1.30
CA ALA A 143 12.81 11.17 0.10
C ALA A 143 11.38 11.19 -0.45
N THR A 144 10.44 10.40 0.12
CA THR A 144 9.06 10.32 -0.37
C THR A 144 8.39 11.69 -0.36
N THR A 145 7.92 12.11 -1.54
CA THR A 145 7.16 13.37 -1.74
C THR A 145 5.66 13.13 -1.92
N HIS A 146 5.30 11.95 -2.46
CA HIS A 146 3.92 11.54 -2.75
C HIS A 146 3.71 10.13 -2.21
N LEU A 147 2.60 9.90 -1.54
CA LEU A 147 2.31 8.59 -0.95
C LEU A 147 0.82 8.27 -1.06
N THR A 148 0.53 7.03 -1.46
CA THR A 148 -0.84 6.49 -1.41
C THR A 148 -0.96 5.41 -0.36
N ILE A 149 -2.11 5.36 0.32
CA ILE A 149 -2.50 4.30 1.25
C ILE A 149 -3.82 3.72 0.78
N PHE A 150 -3.87 2.41 0.56
CA PHE A 150 -5.14 1.70 0.38
C PHE A 150 -5.19 0.48 1.30
N ALA A 151 -5.97 0.61 2.37
CA ALA A 151 -6.09 -0.37 3.45
C ALA A 151 -7.55 -0.76 3.68
N GLY A 152 -7.79 -1.94 4.22
CA GLY A 152 -9.09 -2.31 4.78
C GLY A 152 -9.78 -3.50 4.11
N GLY A 153 -9.44 -3.91 2.89
CA GLY A 153 -10.09 -5.03 2.22
C GLY A 153 -9.92 -6.36 2.98
N ASN A 154 -8.68 -6.72 3.30
CA ASN A 154 -8.37 -7.91 4.09
C ASN A 154 -8.84 -7.80 5.54
N ASP A 155 -8.75 -6.59 6.10
CA ASP A 155 -9.21 -6.27 7.46
C ASP A 155 -10.72 -6.45 7.57
N ALA A 156 -11.50 -5.92 6.62
CA ALA A 156 -12.95 -6.06 6.60
C ALA A 156 -13.38 -7.53 6.53
N ASN A 157 -12.72 -8.31 5.65
CA ASN A 157 -12.95 -9.75 5.58
C ASN A 157 -12.63 -10.47 6.90
N THR A 158 -11.54 -10.09 7.55
CA THR A 158 -11.14 -10.68 8.84
C THR A 158 -12.12 -10.33 9.96
N ILE A 159 -12.48 -9.04 10.07
CA ILE A 159 -13.41 -8.57 11.11
C ILE A 159 -14.81 -9.18 10.90
N ALA A 160 -15.32 -9.20 9.68
CA ALA A 160 -16.62 -9.80 9.36
C ALA A 160 -16.64 -11.32 9.61
N PHE A 161 -15.56 -12.03 9.27
CA PHE A 161 -15.42 -13.44 9.57
C PHE A 161 -15.39 -13.72 11.08
N ALA A 162 -14.59 -12.95 11.84
CA ALA A 162 -14.52 -13.07 13.29
C ALA A 162 -15.86 -12.76 13.96
N ALA A 163 -16.57 -11.76 13.47
CA ALA A 163 -17.88 -11.38 13.99
C ALA A 163 -18.92 -12.49 13.82
N ARG A 164 -18.93 -13.18 12.67
CA ARG A 164 -19.85 -14.32 12.43
C ARG A 164 -19.59 -15.53 13.33
N SER A 165 -18.33 -15.74 13.70
CA SER A 165 -17.91 -16.87 14.52
C SER A 165 -18.14 -16.64 16.02
N ARG A 166 -18.61 -15.45 16.42
CA ARG A 166 -18.79 -15.10 17.82
C ARG A 166 -20.26 -15.21 18.25
N GLY A 167 -20.45 -15.60 19.52
CA GLY A 167 -21.68 -15.36 20.24
C GLY A 167 -21.74 -13.95 20.84
N GLY A 168 -22.92 -13.53 21.28
CA GLY A 168 -23.12 -12.25 21.93
C GLY A 168 -23.44 -11.09 20.99
N ASP A 169 -23.13 -9.86 21.39
CA ASP A 169 -23.45 -8.67 20.61
C ASP A 169 -22.40 -8.46 19.48
N VAL A 170 -22.77 -8.94 18.30
CA VAL A 170 -21.96 -8.84 17.08
C VAL A 170 -21.71 -7.38 16.69
N ASN A 171 -22.69 -6.49 16.89
CA ASN A 171 -22.55 -5.08 16.53
C ASN A 171 -21.56 -4.37 17.45
N ALA A 172 -21.63 -4.60 18.76
CA ALA A 172 -20.67 -4.05 19.71
C ALA A 172 -19.25 -4.54 19.43
N PHE A 173 -19.10 -5.80 19.03
CA PHE A 173 -17.79 -6.35 18.60
C PHE A 173 -17.26 -5.61 17.37
N VAL A 174 -18.06 -5.50 16.30
CA VAL A 174 -17.64 -4.80 15.08
C VAL A 174 -17.24 -3.36 15.37
N ASP A 175 -18.05 -2.64 16.18
CA ASP A 175 -17.75 -1.25 16.54
C ASP A 175 -16.44 -1.12 17.32
N ALA A 176 -16.13 -2.10 18.18
CA ALA A 176 -14.85 -2.13 18.89
C ALA A 176 -13.67 -2.36 17.93
N GLN A 177 -13.80 -3.31 16.98
CA GLN A 177 -12.76 -3.56 15.97
C GLN A 177 -12.54 -2.34 15.06
N VAL A 178 -13.61 -1.71 14.59
CA VAL A 178 -13.56 -0.50 13.76
C VAL A 178 -12.89 0.66 14.51
N ARG A 179 -13.18 0.83 15.82
CA ARG A 179 -12.50 1.86 16.61
C ARG A 179 -11.01 1.59 16.73
N GLN A 180 -10.61 0.35 17.08
CA GLN A 180 -9.20 -0.01 17.18
C GLN A 180 -8.47 0.16 15.85
N TRP A 181 -9.09 -0.29 14.75
CA TRP A 181 -8.55 -0.13 13.41
C TRP A 181 -8.30 1.35 13.06
N GLY A 182 -9.21 2.24 13.47
CA GLY A 182 -9.02 3.69 13.29
C GLY A 182 -7.81 4.24 14.05
N ILE A 183 -7.58 3.77 15.28
CA ILE A 183 -6.38 4.14 16.08
C ILE A 183 -5.11 3.66 15.38
N ASP A 184 -5.11 2.41 14.91
CA ASP A 184 -3.96 1.82 14.21
C ASP A 184 -3.69 2.54 12.89
N LEU A 185 -4.74 2.99 12.18
CA LEU A 185 -4.59 3.76 10.94
C LEU A 185 -3.94 5.14 11.20
N GLU A 186 -4.31 5.79 12.29
CA GLU A 186 -3.66 7.03 12.72
C GLU A 186 -2.18 6.80 13.08
N ASP A 187 -1.84 5.68 13.74
CA ASP A 187 -0.46 5.29 14.02
C ASP A 187 0.34 5.04 12.74
N LEU A 188 -0.25 4.35 11.75
CA LEU A 188 0.37 4.19 10.44
C LEU A 188 0.74 5.56 9.82
N VAL A 189 -0.21 6.49 9.79
CA VAL A 189 0.02 7.84 9.25
C VAL A 189 1.10 8.59 10.04
N ALA A 190 1.10 8.48 11.37
CA ALA A 190 2.12 9.11 12.22
C ALA A 190 3.52 8.57 11.93
N ARG A 191 3.67 7.26 11.75
CA ARG A 191 4.94 6.62 11.37
C ARG A 191 5.42 7.08 10.00
N ILE A 192 4.51 7.17 9.02
CA ILE A 192 4.82 7.71 7.69
C ILE A 192 5.30 9.16 7.81
N ARG A 193 4.61 10.00 8.58
CA ARG A 193 4.98 11.41 8.81
C ARG A 193 6.34 11.55 9.50
N THR A 194 6.69 10.64 10.40
CA THR A 194 8.02 10.64 11.03
C THR A 194 9.12 10.41 10.00
N ARG A 195 8.89 9.57 9.00
CA ARG A 195 9.89 9.28 7.95
C ARG A 195 9.89 10.31 6.82
N ALA A 196 8.71 10.71 6.38
CA ALA A 196 8.51 11.63 5.26
C ALA A 196 7.55 12.77 5.66
N PRO A 197 8.01 13.73 6.48
CA PRO A 197 7.14 14.75 7.11
C PRO A 197 6.41 15.64 6.11
N ASN A 198 7.02 15.89 4.96
CA ASN A 198 6.48 16.76 3.92
C ASN A 198 5.76 16.02 2.78
N ALA A 199 5.63 14.69 2.87
CA ALA A 199 4.97 13.92 1.83
C ALA A 199 3.49 14.31 1.69
N ARG A 200 3.02 14.44 0.46
CA ARG A 200 1.59 14.48 0.18
C ARG A 200 1.04 13.08 0.34
N ILE A 201 0.21 12.87 1.35
CA ILE A 201 -0.42 11.58 1.64
C ILE A 201 -1.84 11.60 1.11
N VAL A 202 -2.18 10.58 0.32
CA VAL A 202 -3.52 10.33 -0.21
C VAL A 202 -3.97 8.96 0.27
N ALA A 203 -5.10 8.88 0.96
CA ALA A 203 -5.70 7.62 1.36
C ALA A 203 -6.98 7.38 0.56
N LEU A 204 -7.14 6.16 0.06
CA LEU A 204 -8.37 5.72 -0.58
C LEU A 204 -9.24 5.07 0.50
N ASN A 205 -10.51 5.51 0.61
CA ASN A 205 -11.43 4.85 1.51
C ASN A 205 -11.93 3.53 0.92
N LEU A 206 -12.49 2.66 1.77
CA LEU A 206 -12.91 1.33 1.36
C LEU A 206 -14.29 1.40 0.71
N PRO A 207 -14.51 0.78 -0.48
CA PRO A 207 -15.85 0.60 -1.01
C PRO A 207 -16.73 -0.28 -0.10
N ASN A 208 -18.05 -0.21 -0.25
CA ASN A 208 -18.94 -1.15 0.41
C ASN A 208 -18.78 -2.56 -0.19
N LEU A 209 -17.93 -3.37 0.41
CA LEU A 209 -17.64 -4.73 -0.07
C LEU A 209 -18.87 -5.64 -0.11
N ALA A 210 -19.92 -5.33 0.67
CA ALA A 210 -21.18 -6.06 0.63
C ALA A 210 -21.88 -5.96 -0.73
N ALA A 211 -21.65 -4.88 -1.47
CA ALA A 211 -22.22 -4.65 -2.79
C ALA A 211 -21.33 -5.20 -3.93
N SER A 212 -20.18 -5.78 -3.61
CA SER A 212 -19.29 -6.40 -4.61
C SER A 212 -19.84 -7.74 -5.12
N PRO A 213 -19.50 -8.17 -6.34
CA PRO A 213 -19.85 -9.49 -6.84
C PRO A 213 -19.36 -10.65 -5.97
N TYR A 214 -18.25 -10.45 -5.24
CA TYR A 214 -17.68 -11.41 -4.28
C TYR A 214 -18.70 -11.96 -3.28
N LEU A 215 -19.63 -11.11 -2.81
CA LEU A 215 -20.66 -11.49 -1.85
C LEU A 215 -22.03 -11.66 -2.49
N ALA A 216 -22.17 -11.65 -3.82
CA ALA A 216 -23.46 -11.70 -4.49
C ALA A 216 -24.36 -12.85 -4.01
N GLY A 217 -23.77 -14.07 -3.84
CA GLY A 217 -24.45 -15.27 -3.38
C GLY A 217 -24.67 -15.40 -1.87
N ASN A 218 -24.11 -14.48 -1.05
CA ASN A 218 -24.19 -14.60 0.40
C ASN A 218 -25.54 -14.15 0.96
N PRO A 219 -25.96 -14.70 2.12
CA PRO A 219 -27.16 -14.23 2.83
C PRO A 219 -27.14 -12.74 3.16
N THR A 220 -28.33 -12.11 3.21
CA THR A 220 -28.44 -10.67 3.54
C THR A 220 -27.80 -10.31 4.87
N VAL A 221 -27.92 -11.15 5.88
CA VAL A 221 -27.29 -10.92 7.20
C VAL A 221 -25.78 -10.80 7.12
N GLU A 222 -25.12 -11.59 6.26
CA GLU A 222 -23.68 -11.50 6.05
C GLU A 222 -23.30 -10.24 5.28
N LYS A 223 -24.11 -9.85 4.30
CA LYS A 223 -23.94 -8.61 3.55
C LYS A 223 -24.12 -7.39 4.45
N SER A 224 -25.16 -7.37 5.31
CA SER A 224 -25.35 -6.28 6.28
C SER A 224 -24.19 -6.16 7.25
N LEU A 225 -23.65 -7.28 7.72
CA LEU A 225 -22.47 -7.31 8.57
C LEU A 225 -21.24 -6.75 7.85
N MET A 226 -20.98 -7.22 6.63
CA MET A 226 -19.85 -6.71 5.81
C MET A 226 -20.02 -5.22 5.52
N GLN A 227 -21.22 -4.76 5.19
CA GLN A 227 -21.51 -3.33 5.01
C GLN A 227 -21.18 -2.52 6.25
N ARG A 228 -21.60 -2.98 7.45
CA ARG A 228 -21.28 -2.30 8.71
C ARG A 228 -19.78 -2.15 8.90
N VAL A 229 -19.01 -3.21 8.64
CA VAL A 229 -17.55 -3.17 8.72
C VAL A 229 -16.98 -2.21 7.69
N ALA A 230 -17.30 -2.37 6.41
CA ALA A 230 -16.73 -1.59 5.32
C ALA A 230 -17.01 -0.10 5.46
N VAL A 231 -18.25 0.26 5.83
CA VAL A 231 -18.64 1.66 6.11
C VAL A 231 -17.89 2.21 7.31
N GLY A 232 -17.77 1.43 8.38
CA GLY A 232 -17.04 1.83 9.57
C GLY A 232 -15.55 2.10 9.28
N LEU A 233 -14.87 1.20 8.53
CA LEU A 233 -13.47 1.40 8.14
C LEU A 233 -13.32 2.62 7.21
N SER A 234 -14.24 2.77 6.24
CA SER A 234 -14.26 3.92 5.34
C SER A 234 -14.37 5.24 6.12
N ASP A 235 -15.21 5.30 7.16
CA ASP A 235 -15.35 6.49 8.01
C ASP A 235 -14.06 6.79 8.79
N ARG A 236 -13.29 5.77 9.18
CA ARG A 236 -11.97 5.98 9.81
C ARG A 236 -10.95 6.55 8.83
N VAL A 237 -10.98 6.10 7.58
CA VAL A 237 -10.14 6.71 6.52
C VAL A 237 -10.56 8.17 6.29
N ASN A 238 -11.86 8.44 6.19
CA ASN A 238 -12.37 9.80 5.99
C ASN A 238 -11.96 10.76 7.12
N ALA A 239 -11.88 10.27 8.36
CA ALA A 239 -11.45 11.06 9.52
C ALA A 239 -9.98 11.54 9.42
N LEU A 240 -9.14 10.90 8.60
CA LEU A 240 -7.75 11.31 8.39
C LEU A 240 -7.60 12.69 7.74
N THR A 241 -8.67 13.30 7.23
CA THR A 241 -8.66 14.70 6.79
C THR A 241 -8.17 15.64 7.91
N THR A 242 -8.45 15.33 9.16
CA THR A 242 -7.96 16.07 10.34
C THR A 242 -6.45 15.89 10.56
N ARG A 243 -5.80 14.94 9.88
CA ARG A 243 -4.37 14.65 9.92
C ARG A 243 -3.65 15.13 8.65
N ASN A 244 -4.26 16.03 7.88
CA ASN A 244 -3.73 16.54 6.62
C ASN A 244 -3.44 15.40 5.60
N VAL A 245 -4.37 14.44 5.50
CA VAL A 245 -4.40 13.39 4.49
C VAL A 245 -5.53 13.71 3.50
N LEU A 246 -5.23 13.66 2.21
CA LEU A 246 -6.23 13.81 1.17
C LEU A 246 -6.98 12.48 0.99
N ILE A 247 -8.30 12.54 0.85
CA ILE A 247 -9.10 11.33 0.77
C ILE A 247 -9.67 11.17 -0.64
N VAL A 248 -9.58 9.95 -1.15
CA VAL A 248 -10.25 9.50 -2.36
C VAL A 248 -11.47 8.67 -1.95
N ASP A 249 -12.65 9.15 -2.32
CA ASP A 249 -13.92 8.52 -1.95
C ASP A 249 -14.31 7.43 -2.94
N LEU A 250 -13.89 6.19 -2.66
CA LEU A 250 -14.31 5.01 -3.41
C LEU A 250 -15.68 4.51 -2.92
N MET A 251 -16.04 4.76 -1.65
CA MET A 251 -17.30 4.33 -1.06
C MET A 251 -18.49 4.87 -1.85
N CYS A 252 -18.44 6.14 -2.22
CA CYS A 252 -19.56 6.83 -2.88
C CYS A 252 -19.39 6.97 -4.41
N GLU A 253 -18.41 6.32 -5.01
CA GLU A 253 -18.21 6.32 -6.47
C GLU A 253 -19.00 5.16 -7.11
N PRO A 254 -20.09 5.42 -7.84
CA PRO A 254 -20.97 4.35 -8.35
C PRO A 254 -20.28 3.45 -9.39
N ARG A 255 -19.27 3.94 -10.12
CA ARG A 255 -18.53 3.13 -11.10
C ARG A 255 -17.77 1.98 -10.45
N ILE A 256 -17.38 2.09 -9.18
CA ILE A 256 -16.70 1.02 -8.44
C ILE A 256 -17.58 -0.24 -8.35
N TYR A 257 -18.90 -0.08 -8.33
CA TYR A 257 -19.85 -1.18 -8.14
C TYR A 257 -20.34 -1.81 -9.45
N LEU A 258 -19.83 -1.37 -10.61
CA LEU A 258 -20.15 -2.00 -11.89
C LEU A 258 -19.46 -3.37 -11.99
N PRO A 259 -20.17 -4.45 -12.32
CA PRO A 259 -19.58 -5.79 -12.42
C PRO A 259 -18.36 -5.86 -13.36
N ALA A 260 -18.35 -5.09 -14.44
CA ALA A 260 -17.24 -5.03 -15.40
C ALA A 260 -15.94 -4.46 -14.79
N ASN A 261 -16.03 -3.78 -13.65
CA ASN A 261 -14.90 -3.19 -12.95
C ASN A 261 -14.29 -4.13 -11.89
N TYR A 262 -14.78 -5.38 -11.82
CA TYR A 262 -14.22 -6.44 -10.99
C TYR A 262 -13.53 -7.51 -11.85
N ALA A 263 -12.52 -8.13 -11.27
CA ALA A 263 -11.93 -9.36 -11.78
C ALA A 263 -12.86 -10.56 -11.58
N SER A 264 -12.49 -11.72 -12.09
CA SER A 264 -13.31 -12.94 -12.02
C SER A 264 -13.58 -13.43 -10.60
N ASP A 265 -12.77 -13.02 -9.60
CA ASP A 265 -12.99 -13.34 -8.20
C ASP A 265 -14.08 -12.44 -7.54
N GLY A 266 -14.54 -11.43 -8.24
CA GLY A 266 -15.57 -10.48 -7.79
C GLY A 266 -15.15 -9.58 -6.63
N PHE A 267 -13.89 -9.66 -6.19
CA PHE A 267 -13.33 -8.90 -5.07
C PHE A 267 -12.33 -7.84 -5.53
N HIS A 268 -11.35 -8.24 -6.32
CA HIS A 268 -10.34 -7.31 -6.82
C HIS A 268 -10.85 -6.53 -8.04
N PRO A 269 -10.37 -5.30 -8.22
CA PRO A 269 -10.67 -4.55 -9.44
C PRO A 269 -10.09 -5.22 -10.69
N SER A 270 -10.82 -5.14 -11.80
CA SER A 270 -10.29 -5.36 -13.15
C SER A 270 -9.46 -4.15 -13.62
N ASP A 271 -8.89 -4.19 -14.83
CA ASP A 271 -8.25 -3.02 -15.43
C ASP A 271 -9.17 -1.80 -15.48
N GLY A 272 -10.48 -2.01 -15.73
CA GLY A 272 -11.49 -0.96 -15.70
C GLY A 272 -11.66 -0.37 -14.30
N GLY A 273 -11.70 -1.22 -13.28
CA GLY A 273 -11.76 -0.78 -11.88
C GLY A 273 -10.52 0.01 -11.47
N TYR A 274 -9.33 -0.46 -11.83
CA TYR A 274 -8.08 0.26 -11.57
C TYR A 274 -7.96 1.58 -12.34
N ALA A 275 -8.54 1.67 -13.52
CA ALA A 275 -8.64 2.94 -14.25
C ALA A 275 -9.46 3.97 -13.48
N VAL A 276 -10.60 3.55 -12.88
CA VAL A 276 -11.41 4.40 -11.99
C VAL A 276 -10.60 4.83 -10.76
N PHE A 277 -9.91 3.92 -10.09
CA PHE A 277 -9.04 4.25 -8.94
C PHE A 277 -8.00 5.31 -9.33
N THR A 278 -7.34 5.12 -10.47
CA THR A 278 -6.33 6.06 -10.98
C THR A 278 -6.92 7.44 -11.25
N GLU A 279 -8.06 7.50 -11.95
CA GLU A 279 -8.74 8.75 -12.30
C GLU A 279 -9.10 9.57 -11.05
N LEU A 280 -9.62 8.90 -10.03
CA LEU A 280 -10.02 9.55 -8.79
C LEU A 280 -8.81 9.98 -7.94
N THR A 281 -7.73 9.19 -7.95
CA THR A 281 -6.56 9.43 -7.10
C THR A 281 -5.62 10.48 -7.67
N LEU A 282 -5.49 10.54 -8.99
CA LEU A 282 -4.48 11.38 -9.65
C LEU A 282 -4.60 12.87 -9.30
N PRO A 283 -5.77 13.51 -9.26
CA PRO A 283 -5.87 14.94 -8.91
C PRO A 283 -5.42 15.22 -7.47
N ALA A 284 -5.78 14.35 -6.53
CA ALA A 284 -5.33 14.48 -5.15
C ALA A 284 -3.81 14.30 -5.04
N LEU A 285 -3.28 13.26 -5.68
CA LEU A 285 -1.86 12.92 -5.59
C LEU A 285 -0.99 13.93 -6.34
N ARG A 286 -1.36 14.34 -7.56
CA ARG A 286 -0.57 15.24 -8.41
C ARG A 286 -0.71 16.70 -8.01
N ASP A 287 -1.96 17.15 -7.80
CA ASP A 287 -2.29 18.57 -7.70
C ASP A 287 -2.63 18.99 -6.25
N GLY A 288 -2.82 18.03 -5.35
CA GLY A 288 -3.28 18.28 -3.98
C GLY A 288 -4.77 18.64 -3.91
N THR A 289 -5.53 18.34 -4.96
CA THR A 289 -6.96 18.61 -4.98
C THR A 289 -7.68 17.72 -3.97
N ASN A 290 -8.25 18.33 -2.93
CA ASN A 290 -9.01 17.60 -1.93
C ASN A 290 -10.51 17.65 -2.27
N ARG A 291 -11.14 16.48 -2.33
CA ARG A 291 -12.59 16.36 -2.35
C ARG A 291 -13.03 15.85 -0.99
N VAL A 292 -13.98 16.55 -0.37
CA VAL A 292 -14.56 16.07 0.90
C VAL A 292 -15.33 14.79 0.62
N PRO A 293 -15.00 13.68 1.31
CA PRO A 293 -15.75 12.44 1.13
C PRO A 293 -17.20 12.61 1.52
N SER A 294 -18.11 11.96 0.79
CA SER A 294 -19.52 12.00 1.11
C SER A 294 -19.83 11.17 2.37
N THR A 295 -20.59 11.73 3.27
CA THR A 295 -21.10 11.02 4.45
C THR A 295 -22.44 10.33 4.18
N SER A 296 -23.07 10.60 3.04
CA SER A 296 -24.36 10.05 2.67
C SER A 296 -24.42 9.79 1.15
N CYS A 297 -24.44 8.51 0.77
CA CYS A 297 -24.70 8.06 -0.60
C CYS A 297 -25.40 6.71 -0.57
N ALA A 298 -26.07 6.34 -1.67
CA ALA A 298 -26.82 5.09 -1.75
C ALA A 298 -25.95 3.86 -1.45
N GLN A 299 -24.66 3.90 -1.81
CA GLN A 299 -23.73 2.79 -1.63
C GLN A 299 -23.43 2.47 -0.17
N ARG A 300 -23.66 3.40 0.76
CA ARG A 300 -23.41 3.21 2.19
C ARG A 300 -24.49 2.36 2.89
N ALA A 301 -25.67 2.23 2.30
CA ALA A 301 -26.83 1.60 2.91
C ALA A 301 -27.60 0.74 1.87
N VAL A 302 -26.89 -0.20 1.23
CA VAL A 302 -27.47 -1.12 0.22
C VAL A 302 -28.25 -2.24 0.90
N PHE A 303 -27.84 -2.65 2.09
CA PHE A 303 -28.45 -3.73 2.86
C PHE A 303 -28.96 -3.19 4.20
N PRO A 304 -30.13 -3.72 4.67
CA PRO A 304 -30.73 -3.30 5.93
C PRO A 304 -29.88 -3.65 7.15
#